data_52b5e60655b8b6ea4b027bbeac478f1a
#
_entry.id   52b5e60655b8b6ea4b027bbeac478f1a
#
_cell.length_a   1.000
_cell.length_b   1.000
_cell.length_c   1.000
_cell.angle_alpha   90.00
_cell.angle_beta   90.00
_cell.angle_gamma   90.00
#
_symmetry.space_group_name_H-M   'P 1'
#
loop_
_entity.id
_entity.type
_entity.pdbx_description
1 polymer ?
#
loop_
_entity_poly.entity_id
_entity_poly.type
_entity_poly.pdbx_seq_one_letter_code
_entity_poly.pdbx_strand_id
1 'polypeptide(L)'
;AFLTGCDEGHEWILPWFIKNYKKHCKKPLVFADFGLSDIGRAIVRENVHAVMDLTKVEERGWFKKPLSMYKCPAKKTVWIDTDCEIKDNIDDIFNLLEPQKLSMVEDKPWTKRRGHRWHNSGVVGFIDKPTILGQWITATKNNVDQVGDQEVLDKILNPITKISKIKDLPNEYNVMRLQLTDGYNGRIRIMHWTGQKGKEKIRSML
;
A
#
# COMPACT_ATOMS: atom_id res chain seq x y z
N ALA A 1 -7.19 8.54 -7.92
CA ALA A 1 -7.76 7.20 -7.71
C ALA A 1 -7.07 6.50 -6.55
N PHE A 2 -7.79 5.58 -5.89
CA PHE A 2 -7.13 4.54 -5.10
C PHE A 2 -6.56 3.48 -6.03
N LEU A 3 -5.51 2.81 -5.59
CA LEU A 3 -4.82 1.74 -6.31
C LEU A 3 -4.53 0.60 -5.34
N THR A 4 -4.74 -0.62 -5.79
CA THR A 4 -4.33 -1.84 -5.09
C THR A 4 -3.88 -2.89 -6.11
N GLY A 5 -3.37 -4.00 -5.65
CA GLY A 5 -2.99 -5.11 -6.54
C GLY A 5 -2.48 -6.30 -5.75
N CYS A 6 -2.60 -7.48 -6.33
CA CYS A 6 -2.02 -8.71 -5.81
C CYS A 6 -1.87 -9.75 -6.93
N ASP A 7 -1.27 -10.88 -6.57
CA ASP A 7 -1.15 -12.09 -7.36
C ASP A 7 -2.17 -13.17 -6.90
N GLU A 8 -2.19 -14.32 -7.58
CA GLU A 8 -3.05 -15.47 -7.27
C GLU A 8 -2.89 -15.95 -5.82
N GLY A 9 -1.67 -15.89 -5.26
CA GLY A 9 -1.41 -16.30 -3.88
C GLY A 9 -2.15 -15.48 -2.82
N HIS A 10 -2.60 -14.27 -3.20
CA HIS A 10 -3.28 -13.32 -2.32
C HIS A 10 -4.70 -12.97 -2.76
N GLU A 11 -5.20 -13.49 -3.89
CA GLU A 11 -6.53 -13.13 -4.42
C GLU A 11 -7.71 -13.55 -3.53
N TRP A 12 -7.51 -14.53 -2.63
CA TRP A 12 -8.52 -14.97 -1.66
C TRP A 12 -9.02 -13.84 -0.74
N ILE A 13 -8.23 -12.77 -0.58
CA ILE A 13 -8.56 -11.62 0.26
C ILE A 13 -9.41 -10.57 -0.48
N LEU A 14 -9.48 -10.61 -1.82
CA LEU A 14 -10.12 -9.59 -2.64
C LEU A 14 -11.60 -9.37 -2.32
N PRO A 15 -12.45 -10.39 -2.14
CA PRO A 15 -13.87 -10.16 -1.81
C PRO A 15 -14.04 -9.33 -0.54
N TRP A 16 -13.22 -9.59 0.48
CA TRP A 16 -13.23 -8.87 1.75
C TRP A 16 -12.73 -7.43 1.58
N PHE A 17 -11.60 -7.24 0.90
CA PHE A 17 -11.04 -5.91 0.65
C PHE A 17 -12.02 -5.05 -0.15
N ILE A 18 -12.57 -5.56 -1.25
CA ILE A 18 -13.50 -4.86 -2.12
C ILE A 18 -14.78 -4.47 -1.37
N LYS A 19 -15.32 -5.38 -0.54
CA LYS A 19 -16.49 -5.11 0.31
C LYS A 19 -16.23 -3.92 1.24
N ASN A 20 -15.08 -3.91 1.94
CA ASN A 20 -14.70 -2.82 2.82
C ASN A 20 -14.50 -1.52 2.05
N TYR A 21 -13.84 -1.58 0.88
CA TYR A 21 -13.63 -0.44 0.02
C TYR A 21 -14.97 0.20 -0.43
N LYS A 22 -15.86 -0.59 -1.00
CA LYS A 22 -17.17 -0.10 -1.50
C LYS A 22 -18.04 0.50 -0.38
N LYS A 23 -17.92 -0.01 0.83
CA LYS A 23 -18.66 0.49 1.99
C LYS A 23 -18.24 1.91 2.39
N HIS A 24 -16.95 2.23 2.28
CA HIS A 24 -16.38 3.43 2.89
C HIS A 24 -15.81 4.45 1.89
N CYS A 25 -15.54 4.07 0.63
CA CYS A 25 -14.89 4.92 -0.36
C CYS A 25 -15.80 5.18 -1.56
N LYS A 26 -15.72 6.42 -2.10
CA LYS A 26 -16.45 6.84 -3.30
C LYS A 26 -15.55 7.13 -4.49
N LYS A 27 -14.23 7.27 -4.27
CA LYS A 27 -13.26 7.54 -5.33
C LYS A 27 -13.04 6.29 -6.19
N PRO A 28 -12.61 6.41 -7.46
CA PRO A 28 -12.32 5.26 -8.30
C PRO A 28 -11.23 4.35 -7.71
N LEU A 29 -11.43 3.03 -7.81
CA LEU A 29 -10.42 2.01 -7.51
C LEU A 29 -9.84 1.49 -8.82
N VAL A 30 -8.52 1.52 -8.93
CA VAL A 30 -7.73 0.89 -9.98
C VAL A 30 -7.07 -0.36 -9.39
N PHE A 31 -7.00 -1.43 -10.15
CA PHE A 31 -6.36 -2.67 -9.73
C PHE A 31 -5.16 -3.01 -10.61
N ALA A 32 -4.05 -3.38 -10.01
CA ALA A 32 -2.86 -3.90 -10.69
C ALA A 32 -2.84 -5.44 -10.60
N ASP A 33 -3.07 -6.11 -11.73
CA ASP A 33 -3.02 -7.58 -11.84
C ASP A 33 -1.55 -8.03 -11.88
N PHE A 34 -1.08 -8.62 -10.78
CA PHE A 34 0.28 -9.16 -10.66
C PHE A 34 0.39 -10.63 -11.12
N GLY A 35 -0.70 -11.20 -11.58
CA GLY A 35 -0.84 -12.61 -11.97
C GLY A 35 -1.96 -13.28 -11.19
N LEU A 36 -3.20 -12.79 -11.33
CA LEU A 36 -4.40 -13.42 -10.77
C LEU A 36 -4.76 -14.70 -11.54
N SER A 37 -5.51 -15.60 -10.91
CA SER A 37 -6.27 -16.65 -11.59
C SER A 37 -7.41 -16.04 -12.41
N ASP A 38 -8.06 -16.86 -13.26
CA ASP A 38 -9.24 -16.41 -13.99
C ASP A 38 -10.40 -16.02 -13.07
N ILE A 39 -10.53 -16.69 -11.93
CA ILE A 39 -11.52 -16.34 -10.88
C ILE A 39 -11.21 -14.98 -10.28
N GLY A 40 -9.97 -14.75 -9.88
CA GLY A 40 -9.53 -13.47 -9.34
C GLY A 40 -9.72 -12.33 -10.34
N ARG A 41 -9.41 -12.55 -11.63
CA ARG A 41 -9.67 -11.59 -12.70
C ARG A 41 -11.15 -11.27 -12.89
N ALA A 42 -12.02 -12.27 -12.82
CA ALA A 42 -13.47 -12.06 -12.90
C ALA A 42 -13.95 -11.17 -11.76
N ILE A 43 -13.57 -11.50 -10.51
CA ILE A 43 -13.92 -10.70 -9.32
C ILE A 43 -13.48 -9.24 -9.49
N VAL A 44 -12.23 -9.03 -9.93
CA VAL A 44 -11.69 -7.68 -10.08
C VAL A 44 -12.42 -6.91 -11.18
N ARG A 45 -12.62 -7.49 -12.38
CA ARG A 45 -13.28 -6.82 -13.51
C ARG A 45 -14.68 -6.33 -13.18
N GLU A 46 -15.43 -7.06 -12.36
CA GLU A 46 -16.78 -6.69 -11.95
C GLU A 46 -16.82 -5.59 -10.90
N ASN A 47 -15.73 -5.37 -10.18
CA ASN A 47 -15.75 -4.63 -8.92
C ASN A 47 -14.88 -3.38 -8.88
N VAL A 48 -14.00 -3.18 -9.86
CA VAL A 48 -13.11 -2.02 -9.92
C VAL A 48 -13.32 -1.19 -11.18
N HIS A 49 -12.80 0.04 -11.20
CA HIS A 49 -13.03 0.99 -12.31
C HIS A 49 -12.05 0.75 -13.48
N ALA A 50 -10.88 0.22 -13.21
CA ALA A 50 -9.89 -0.11 -14.23
C ALA A 50 -8.91 -1.19 -13.72
N VAL A 51 -8.40 -1.99 -14.65
CA VAL A 51 -7.39 -3.01 -14.36
C VAL A 51 -6.14 -2.72 -15.20
N MET A 52 -4.98 -2.75 -14.55
CA MET A 52 -3.66 -2.64 -15.20
C MET A 52 -3.02 -4.02 -15.22
N ASP A 53 -2.67 -4.52 -16.39
CA ASP A 53 -1.96 -5.78 -16.55
C ASP A 53 -0.46 -5.61 -16.26
N LEU A 54 0.02 -6.28 -15.23
CA LEU A 54 1.43 -6.36 -14.82
C LEU A 54 1.90 -7.83 -14.76
N THR A 55 1.21 -8.75 -15.43
CA THR A 55 1.54 -10.18 -15.42
C THR A 55 2.90 -10.45 -16.05
N LYS A 56 3.28 -9.68 -17.10
CA LYS A 56 4.55 -9.81 -17.82
C LYS A 56 5.72 -9.07 -17.18
N VAL A 57 5.51 -8.43 -16.03
CA VAL A 57 6.58 -7.76 -15.27
C VAL A 57 7.38 -8.82 -14.53
N GLU A 58 8.71 -8.78 -14.66
CA GLU A 58 9.61 -9.81 -14.13
C GLU A 58 9.68 -9.84 -12.59
N GLU A 59 9.54 -8.66 -11.96
CA GLU A 59 9.53 -8.55 -10.51
C GLU A 59 8.38 -9.38 -9.92
N ARG A 60 8.63 -10.07 -8.83
CA ARG A 60 7.65 -10.92 -8.16
C ARG A 60 6.84 -10.19 -7.10
N GLY A 61 5.57 -10.54 -6.96
CA GLY A 61 4.71 -10.15 -5.85
C GLY A 61 4.71 -8.64 -5.58
N TRP A 62 4.95 -8.26 -4.33
CA TRP A 62 4.95 -6.87 -3.87
C TRP A 62 6.05 -5.98 -4.44
N PHE A 63 7.12 -6.53 -5.04
CA PHE A 63 8.11 -5.72 -5.74
C PHE A 63 7.57 -5.07 -7.03
N LYS A 64 6.41 -5.53 -7.55
CA LYS A 64 5.68 -4.86 -8.64
C LYS A 64 4.97 -3.58 -8.18
N LYS A 65 4.79 -3.38 -6.86
CA LYS A 65 4.04 -2.25 -6.28
C LYS A 65 4.54 -0.87 -6.74
N PRO A 66 5.83 -0.51 -6.64
CA PRO A 66 6.30 0.80 -7.09
C PRO A 66 6.04 1.07 -8.58
N LEU A 67 6.23 0.04 -9.41
CA LEU A 67 5.95 0.14 -10.85
C LEU A 67 4.44 0.31 -11.12
N SER A 68 3.58 -0.38 -10.38
CA SER A 68 2.12 -0.22 -10.52
C SER A 68 1.67 1.20 -10.16
N MET A 69 2.22 1.76 -9.09
CA MET A 69 1.99 3.16 -8.71
C MET A 69 2.43 4.12 -9.81
N TYR A 70 3.60 3.89 -10.40
CA TYR A 70 4.12 4.73 -11.49
C TYR A 70 3.27 4.63 -12.77
N LYS A 71 2.75 3.44 -13.09
CA LYS A 71 1.89 3.21 -14.27
C LYS A 71 0.44 3.67 -14.08
N CYS A 72 0.00 3.91 -12.85
CA CYS A 72 -1.36 4.39 -12.60
C CYS A 72 -1.61 5.72 -13.32
N PRO A 73 -2.69 5.85 -14.11
CA PRO A 73 -2.94 7.04 -14.92
C PRO A 73 -3.44 8.24 -14.12
N ALA A 74 -3.84 8.04 -12.86
CA ALA A 74 -4.40 9.09 -12.04
C ALA A 74 -3.34 10.07 -11.55
N LYS A 75 -3.61 11.38 -11.65
CA LYS A 75 -2.73 12.44 -11.15
C LYS A 75 -2.50 12.36 -9.63
N LYS A 76 -3.55 12.12 -8.85
CA LYS A 76 -3.47 11.83 -7.42
C LYS A 76 -3.76 10.35 -7.21
N THR A 77 -2.82 9.63 -6.64
CA THR A 77 -2.93 8.18 -6.42
C THR A 77 -2.67 7.86 -4.95
N VAL A 78 -3.46 6.95 -4.40
CA VAL A 78 -3.21 6.35 -3.09
C VAL A 78 -3.23 4.84 -3.24
N TRP A 79 -2.07 4.22 -3.05
CA TRP A 79 -1.94 2.78 -2.93
C TRP A 79 -2.46 2.31 -1.57
N ILE A 80 -3.17 1.19 -1.55
CA ILE A 80 -3.60 0.49 -0.32
C ILE A 80 -3.33 -1.00 -0.51
N ASP A 81 -2.57 -1.62 0.40
CA ASP A 81 -2.35 -3.08 0.39
C ASP A 81 -3.67 -3.83 0.62
N THR A 82 -3.84 -4.99 0.00
CA THR A 82 -5.07 -5.79 0.09
C THR A 82 -5.38 -6.32 1.49
N ASP A 83 -4.40 -6.38 2.39
CA ASP A 83 -4.58 -6.75 3.80
C ASP A 83 -4.89 -5.54 4.72
N CYS A 84 -5.24 -4.40 4.12
CA CYS A 84 -5.76 -3.23 4.81
C CYS A 84 -7.30 -3.26 4.90
N GLU A 85 -7.84 -3.22 6.12
CA GLU A 85 -9.26 -3.07 6.41
C GLU A 85 -9.64 -1.59 6.44
N ILE A 86 -10.48 -1.15 5.52
CA ILE A 86 -11.01 0.21 5.54
C ILE A 86 -12.22 0.25 6.48
N LYS A 87 -12.12 1.00 7.57
CA LYS A 87 -13.13 1.07 8.65
C LYS A 87 -13.96 2.34 8.65
N ASP A 88 -13.52 3.36 7.93
CA ASP A 88 -14.17 4.68 7.84
C ASP A 88 -13.89 5.31 6.48
N ASN A 89 -14.60 6.39 6.11
CA ASN A 89 -14.32 7.12 4.89
C ASN A 89 -12.89 7.68 4.89
N ILE A 90 -12.17 7.44 3.80
CA ILE A 90 -10.77 7.88 3.62
C ILE A 90 -10.58 8.75 2.37
N ASP A 91 -11.65 9.20 1.73
CA ASP A 91 -11.56 9.99 0.50
C ASP A 91 -10.82 11.33 0.68
N ASP A 92 -10.78 11.84 1.90
CA ASP A 92 -10.08 13.08 2.26
C ASP A 92 -8.54 12.93 2.32
N ILE A 93 -8.01 11.71 2.30
CA ILE A 93 -6.56 11.45 2.23
C ILE A 93 -5.90 12.18 1.04
N PHE A 94 -6.66 12.36 -0.07
CA PHE A 94 -6.17 13.08 -1.24
C PHE A 94 -5.88 14.57 -1.00
N ASN A 95 -6.40 15.16 0.07
CA ASN A 95 -6.13 16.54 0.48
C ASN A 95 -4.83 16.66 1.29
N LEU A 96 -4.30 15.54 1.78
CA LEU A 96 -3.09 15.47 2.60
C LEU A 96 -1.82 15.23 1.76
N LEU A 97 -1.97 14.97 0.46
CA LEU A 97 -0.85 14.65 -0.42
C LEU A 97 -0.06 15.91 -0.77
N GLU A 98 1.26 15.79 -0.79
CA GLU A 98 2.17 16.86 -1.21
C GLU A 98 2.86 16.52 -2.55
N PRO A 99 3.04 17.53 -3.46
CA PRO A 99 3.84 17.34 -4.67
C PRO A 99 5.26 16.92 -4.35
N GLN A 100 5.87 16.09 -5.24
CA GLN A 100 7.26 15.63 -5.15
C GLN A 100 7.60 14.76 -3.94
N LYS A 101 6.59 14.34 -3.15
CA LYS A 101 6.76 13.44 -2.00
C LYS A 101 5.87 12.21 -2.09
N LEU A 102 6.30 11.12 -1.45
CA LEU A 102 5.41 10.03 -1.06
C LEU A 102 4.80 10.39 0.31
N SER A 103 3.48 10.27 0.41
CA SER A 103 2.75 10.46 1.68
C SER A 103 2.53 9.09 2.32
N MET A 104 3.12 8.86 3.49
CA MET A 104 3.15 7.55 4.15
C MET A 104 2.97 7.70 5.67
N VAL A 105 2.55 6.64 6.34
CA VAL A 105 2.45 6.61 7.80
C VAL A 105 3.73 6.03 8.40
N GLU A 106 4.19 6.63 9.49
CA GLU A 106 5.30 6.09 10.28
C GLU A 106 4.92 4.75 10.92
N ASP A 107 5.74 3.74 10.71
CA ASP A 107 5.66 2.45 11.42
C ASP A 107 6.35 2.56 12.78
N LYS A 108 5.66 3.08 13.76
CA LYS A 108 6.22 3.32 15.11
C LYS A 108 6.85 2.07 15.74
N PRO A 109 6.24 0.85 15.67
CA PRO A 109 6.88 -0.36 16.14
C PRO A 109 8.24 -0.65 15.47
N TRP A 110 8.34 -0.45 14.16
CA TRP A 110 9.60 -0.65 13.44
C TRP A 110 10.59 0.51 13.66
N THR A 111 10.13 1.77 13.74
CA THR A 111 10.95 2.92 14.14
C THR A 111 11.66 2.63 15.46
N LYS A 112 10.92 2.14 16.47
CA LYS A 112 11.50 1.78 17.77
C LYS A 112 12.55 0.65 17.66
N ARG A 113 12.29 -0.38 16.85
CA ARG A 113 13.21 -1.52 16.67
C ARG A 113 14.46 -1.18 15.87
N ARG A 114 14.32 -0.30 14.86
CA ARG A 114 15.41 0.08 13.96
C ARG A 114 16.25 1.25 14.48
N GLY A 115 15.74 2.01 15.44
CA GLY A 115 16.43 3.20 15.97
C GLY A 115 16.44 4.41 15.03
N HIS A 116 15.67 4.35 13.93
CA HIS A 116 15.46 5.47 13.01
C HIS A 116 14.03 5.43 12.47
N ARG A 117 13.55 6.58 11.99
CA ARG A 117 12.19 6.71 11.47
C ARG A 117 11.96 5.75 10.28
N TRP A 118 10.97 4.90 10.42
CA TRP A 118 10.56 3.87 9.46
C TRP A 118 9.13 4.15 8.98
N HIS A 119 8.90 4.09 7.66
CA HIS A 119 7.57 4.29 7.08
C HIS A 119 7.03 2.98 6.51
N ASN A 120 5.74 2.74 6.74
CA ASN A 120 5.08 1.55 6.22
C ASN A 120 4.55 1.78 4.81
N SER A 121 4.78 0.84 3.90
CA SER A 121 4.38 0.93 2.50
C SER A 121 2.96 0.41 2.20
N GLY A 122 2.20 0.02 3.22
CA GLY A 122 0.83 -0.48 3.03
C GLY A 122 -0.17 0.59 2.57
N VAL A 123 0.10 1.86 2.92
CA VAL A 123 -0.63 3.02 2.38
C VAL A 123 0.38 4.05 1.90
N VAL A 124 0.35 4.35 0.59
CA VAL A 124 1.27 5.29 -0.05
C VAL A 124 0.51 6.24 -0.97
N GLY A 125 0.47 7.52 -0.62
CA GLY A 125 -0.16 8.54 -1.44
C GLY A 125 0.86 9.41 -2.17
N PHE A 126 0.51 9.93 -3.36
CA PHE A 126 1.36 10.87 -4.10
C PHE A 126 0.56 11.67 -5.13
N ILE A 127 1.15 12.79 -5.55
CA ILE A 127 0.66 13.62 -6.65
C ILE A 127 1.67 13.51 -7.80
N ASP A 128 1.17 13.32 -9.01
CA ASP A 128 1.96 13.08 -10.22
C ASP A 128 2.88 11.84 -10.02
N LYS A 129 4.13 11.92 -10.37
CA LYS A 129 5.10 10.83 -10.22
C LYS A 129 6.39 11.38 -9.62
N PRO A 130 6.46 11.49 -8.28
CA PRO A 130 7.65 12.04 -7.64
C PRO A 130 8.90 11.24 -7.98
N THR A 131 10.04 11.91 -8.10
CA THR A 131 11.31 11.28 -8.50
C THR A 131 11.70 10.09 -7.64
N ILE A 132 11.37 10.11 -6.36
CA ILE A 132 11.63 8.98 -5.44
C ILE A 132 10.89 7.70 -5.87
N LEU A 133 9.73 7.81 -6.50
CA LEU A 133 9.00 6.64 -7.00
C LEU A 133 9.79 5.92 -8.12
N GLY A 134 10.39 6.69 -9.05
CA GLY A 134 11.28 6.13 -10.07
C GLY A 134 12.54 5.50 -9.49
N GLN A 135 13.14 6.13 -8.48
CA GLN A 135 14.28 5.56 -7.75
C GLN A 135 13.91 4.25 -7.04
N TRP A 136 12.72 4.19 -6.44
CA TRP A 136 12.22 2.98 -5.78
C TRP A 136 12.02 1.83 -6.78
N ILE A 137 11.46 2.10 -7.98
CA ILE A 137 11.35 1.12 -9.06
C ILE A 137 12.71 0.56 -9.44
N THR A 138 13.69 1.43 -9.70
CA THR A 138 15.05 1.00 -10.05
C THR A 138 15.67 0.15 -8.94
N ALA A 139 15.49 0.55 -7.68
CA ALA A 139 16.01 -0.18 -6.54
C ALA A 139 15.35 -1.54 -6.34
N THR A 140 14.02 -1.67 -6.59
CA THR A 140 13.32 -2.97 -6.50
C THR A 140 13.77 -3.93 -7.61
N LYS A 141 14.03 -3.43 -8.83
CA LYS A 141 14.56 -4.25 -9.93
C LYS A 141 15.94 -4.83 -9.62
N ASN A 142 16.79 -4.04 -8.98
CA ASN A 142 18.17 -4.42 -8.63
C ASN A 142 18.28 -5.05 -7.23
N ASN A 143 17.14 -5.33 -6.60
CA ASN A 143 17.14 -5.89 -5.25
C ASN A 143 17.51 -7.37 -5.23
N VAL A 144 18.51 -7.71 -4.40
CA VAL A 144 18.99 -9.09 -4.21
C VAL A 144 18.85 -9.56 -2.76
N ASP A 145 18.76 -8.65 -1.80
CA ASP A 145 18.92 -8.93 -0.36
C ASP A 145 17.74 -8.50 0.51
N GLN A 146 16.90 -7.55 0.05
CA GLN A 146 15.76 -7.11 0.83
C GLN A 146 14.53 -8.00 0.63
N VAL A 147 13.81 -8.27 1.73
CA VAL A 147 12.65 -9.17 1.73
C VAL A 147 11.38 -8.48 1.22
N GLY A 148 11.25 -7.18 1.45
CA GLY A 148 10.07 -6.39 1.07
C GLY A 148 10.40 -5.10 0.34
N ASP A 149 9.43 -4.57 -0.34
CA ASP A 149 9.49 -3.29 -1.05
C ASP A 149 9.76 -2.10 -0.10
N GLN A 150 9.24 -2.19 1.12
CA GLN A 150 9.44 -1.20 2.18
C GLN A 150 10.91 -1.10 2.62
N GLU A 151 11.59 -2.24 2.79
CA GLU A 151 13.02 -2.31 3.11
C GLU A 151 13.86 -1.72 1.98
N VAL A 152 13.48 -1.97 0.73
CA VAL A 152 14.16 -1.37 -0.44
C VAL A 152 14.02 0.15 -0.43
N LEU A 153 12.82 0.68 -0.14
CA LEU A 153 12.61 2.13 -0.05
C LEU A 153 13.44 2.73 1.10
N ASP A 154 13.45 2.09 2.27
CA ASP A 154 14.23 2.57 3.42
C ASP A 154 15.73 2.63 3.12
N LYS A 155 16.24 1.62 2.42
CA LYS A 155 17.67 1.51 2.04
C LYS A 155 18.15 2.65 1.13
N ILE A 156 17.29 3.14 0.23
CA ILE A 156 17.65 4.25 -0.68
C ILE A 156 17.43 5.63 -0.07
N LEU A 157 16.82 5.71 1.11
CA LEU A 157 16.53 6.95 1.83
C LEU A 157 17.38 7.07 3.09
N ASN A 158 18.28 8.03 3.13
CA ASN A 158 18.92 8.43 4.38
C ASN A 158 18.01 9.38 5.20
N PRO A 159 18.33 9.68 6.47
CA PRO A 159 17.48 10.54 7.32
C PRO A 159 17.17 11.92 6.71
N ILE A 160 18.13 12.54 6.02
CA ILE A 160 17.97 13.87 5.39
C ILE A 160 17.03 13.77 4.17
N THR A 161 17.24 12.77 3.31
CA THR A 161 16.41 12.57 2.12
C THR A 161 14.98 12.16 2.49
N LYS A 162 14.78 11.44 3.60
CA LYS A 162 13.42 11.14 4.12
C LYS A 162 12.62 12.41 4.36
N ILE A 163 13.16 13.41 5.01
CA ILE A 163 12.46 14.68 5.29
C ILE A 163 11.99 15.36 3.99
N SER A 164 12.81 15.33 2.95
CA SER A 164 12.50 15.97 1.66
C SER A 164 11.61 15.11 0.75
N LYS A 165 11.58 13.78 0.90
CA LYS A 165 10.92 12.84 -0.02
C LYS A 165 9.69 12.17 0.57
N ILE A 166 9.53 12.17 1.90
CA ILE A 166 8.37 11.59 2.57
C ILE A 166 7.58 12.69 3.28
N LYS A 167 6.27 12.65 3.14
CA LYS A 167 5.28 13.39 3.93
C LYS A 167 4.62 12.44 4.91
N ASP A 168 4.66 12.74 6.19
CA ASP A 168 3.93 11.96 7.18
C ASP A 168 2.42 12.13 7.03
N LEU A 169 1.71 11.03 6.90
CA LEU A 169 0.26 10.95 7.05
C LEU A 169 -0.11 10.74 8.53
N PRO A 170 -1.29 11.21 8.97
CA PRO A 170 -1.83 10.85 10.27
C PRO A 170 -1.91 9.33 10.45
N ASN A 171 -1.59 8.85 11.65
CA ASN A 171 -1.48 7.43 11.96
C ASN A 171 -2.77 6.64 11.67
N GLU A 172 -3.93 7.28 11.79
CA GLU A 172 -5.25 6.68 11.53
C GLU A 172 -5.45 6.12 10.12
N TYR A 173 -4.64 6.58 9.14
CA TYR A 173 -4.68 6.10 7.74
C TYR A 173 -3.87 4.82 7.50
N ASN A 174 -3.12 4.32 8.49
CA ASN A 174 -2.42 3.04 8.38
C ASN A 174 -2.00 2.55 9.77
N VAL A 175 -2.96 2.14 10.59
CA VAL A 175 -2.69 1.59 11.91
C VAL A 175 -2.27 0.13 11.78
N MET A 176 -1.01 -0.18 12.05
CA MET A 176 -0.48 -1.53 11.98
C MET A 176 -0.94 -2.40 13.15
N ARG A 177 -1.15 -3.70 12.89
CA ARG A 177 -1.56 -4.69 13.90
C ARG A 177 -0.73 -4.64 15.19
N LEU A 178 0.57 -4.43 15.08
CA LEU A 178 1.46 -4.35 16.24
C LEU A 178 1.18 -3.13 17.13
N GLN A 179 0.70 -2.03 16.56
CA GLN A 179 0.34 -0.85 17.36
C GLN A 179 -0.83 -1.13 18.30
N LEU A 180 -1.77 -2.02 17.92
CA LEU A 180 -2.85 -2.45 18.84
C LEU A 180 -2.29 -3.20 20.03
N THR A 181 -1.29 -4.06 19.80
CA THR A 181 -0.60 -4.78 20.87
C THR A 181 0.17 -3.82 21.80
N ASP A 182 0.68 -2.72 21.23
CA ASP A 182 1.39 -1.66 21.96
C ASP A 182 0.44 -0.63 22.62
N GLY A 183 -0.87 -0.90 22.64
CA GLY A 183 -1.86 -0.08 23.35
C GLY A 183 -2.38 1.13 22.56
N TYR A 184 -2.30 1.13 21.24
CA TYR A 184 -2.89 2.20 20.44
C TYR A 184 -4.42 2.27 20.64
N ASN A 185 -4.91 3.43 21.02
CA ASN A 185 -6.31 3.73 21.32
C ASN A 185 -6.88 4.91 20.50
N GLY A 186 -6.15 5.39 19.50
CA GLY A 186 -6.60 6.46 18.61
C GLY A 186 -7.61 5.99 17.57
N ARG A 187 -8.09 6.95 16.76
CA ARG A 187 -8.97 6.64 15.62
C ARG A 187 -8.29 5.71 14.62
N ILE A 188 -9.05 4.79 14.05
CA ILE A 188 -8.61 3.85 13.01
C ILE A 188 -9.51 4.02 11.79
N ARG A 189 -8.96 4.54 10.71
CA ARG A 189 -9.64 4.64 9.40
C ARG A 189 -9.21 3.51 8.48
N ILE A 190 -7.91 3.15 8.54
CA ILE A 190 -7.37 1.97 7.88
C ILE A 190 -6.62 1.14 8.92
N MET A 191 -7.04 -0.10 9.09
CA MET A 191 -6.37 -1.11 9.91
C MET A 191 -5.55 -2.03 9.02
N HIS A 192 -4.24 -2.06 9.18
CA HIS A 192 -3.35 -2.88 8.39
C HIS A 192 -3.01 -4.19 9.14
N TRP A 193 -3.55 -5.28 8.65
CA TRP A 193 -3.35 -6.62 9.18
C TRP A 193 -2.04 -7.23 8.68
N THR A 194 -0.92 -6.64 9.08
CA THR A 194 0.43 -6.99 8.60
C THR A 194 0.84 -8.40 8.97
N GLY A 195 1.52 -9.08 8.01
CA GLY A 195 2.18 -10.37 8.21
C GLY A 195 1.23 -11.55 8.35
N GLN A 196 1.78 -12.74 8.64
CA GLN A 196 1.02 -13.98 8.69
C GLN A 196 -0.13 -13.96 9.72
N LYS A 197 0.12 -13.48 10.94
CA LYS A 197 -0.92 -13.35 11.97
C LYS A 197 -2.06 -12.40 11.56
N GLY A 198 -1.75 -11.39 10.76
CA GLY A 198 -2.77 -10.50 10.21
C GLY A 198 -3.64 -11.21 9.17
N LYS A 199 -3.04 -12.00 8.29
CA LYS A 199 -3.76 -12.82 7.29
C LYS A 199 -4.65 -13.87 7.95
N GLU A 200 -4.19 -14.52 9.02
CA GLU A 200 -5.01 -15.42 9.84
C GLU A 200 -6.22 -14.71 10.45
N LYS A 201 -6.02 -13.47 10.93
CA LYS A 201 -7.11 -12.64 11.44
C LYS A 201 -8.14 -12.32 10.34
N ILE A 202 -7.68 -11.93 9.14
CA ILE A 202 -8.60 -11.70 8.01
C ILE A 202 -9.39 -12.97 7.67
N ARG A 203 -8.73 -14.14 7.62
CA ARG A 203 -9.41 -15.42 7.36
C ARG A 203 -10.51 -15.74 8.39
N SER A 204 -10.32 -15.33 9.64
CA SER A 204 -11.35 -15.49 10.68
C SER A 204 -12.53 -14.53 10.56
N MET A 205 -12.46 -13.55 9.65
CA MET A 205 -13.51 -12.55 9.36
C MET A 205 -14.26 -12.83 8.05
N LEU A 206 -13.77 -13.79 7.24
CA LEU A 206 -14.42 -14.25 6.00
C LEU A 206 -15.52 -15.29 6.32
#